data_2afed15c6bd7d962aead0476ff0884c5
#
_entry.id   2afed15c6bd7d962aead0476ff0884c5
#
_cell.length_a   1.000
_cell.length_b   1.000
_cell.length_c   1.000
_cell.angle_alpha   90.00
_cell.angle_beta   90.00
_cell.angle_gamma   90.00
#
_symmetry.space_group_name_H-M   'P 1'
#
loop_
_entity.id
_entity.type
_entity.pdbx_description
1 polymer ?
#
loop_
_entity_poly.entity_id
_entity_poly.type
_entity_poly.pdbx_seq_one_letter_code
_entity_poly.pdbx_strand_id
1 'polypeptide(L)'
;MPMNKIDQIYSESLSINDYSKSYIDYLTSVLNSIALSDIEEFVEVLLEARERGSSIFFIGNGGSAATASHFANDIAIGTRTYEKPFRAISLCDNQAVITAIANDDGYEEIFSQQLQVLL
;
A
#
# COMPACT_ATOMS: atom_id res chain seq x y z
N MET A 1 -15.45 -10.31 19.55
CA MET A 1 -14.05 -10.12 19.14
C MET A 1 -13.32 -9.40 20.27
N PRO A 2 -12.06 -9.74 20.57
CA PRO A 2 -11.30 -8.93 21.52
C PRO A 2 -11.20 -7.49 20.98
N MET A 3 -11.28 -6.51 21.87
CA MET A 3 -11.16 -5.09 21.55
C MET A 3 -9.77 -4.83 20.98
N ASN A 4 -9.68 -4.15 19.85
CA ASN A 4 -8.39 -3.75 19.29
C ASN A 4 -7.75 -2.64 20.15
N LYS A 5 -6.45 -2.37 19.93
CA LYS A 5 -5.70 -1.42 20.75
C LYS A 5 -6.23 0.02 20.65
N ILE A 6 -6.75 0.41 19.49
CA ILE A 6 -7.30 1.76 19.26
C ILE A 6 -8.60 1.94 20.03
N ASP A 7 -9.50 0.93 19.97
CA ASP A 7 -10.75 0.96 20.73
C ASP A 7 -10.49 0.95 22.25
N GLN A 8 -9.46 0.22 22.71
CA GLN A 8 -9.04 0.25 24.09
C GLN A 8 -8.59 1.65 24.52
N ILE A 9 -7.70 2.28 23.75
CA ILE A 9 -7.23 3.65 24.00
C ILE A 9 -8.43 4.61 24.08
N TYR A 10 -9.39 4.49 23.15
CA TYR A 10 -10.58 5.32 23.15
C TYR A 10 -11.41 5.12 24.41
N SER A 11 -11.64 3.87 24.83
CA SER A 11 -12.45 3.56 26.01
C SER A 11 -11.82 4.01 27.33
N GLU A 12 -10.49 4.08 27.38
CA GLU A 12 -9.71 4.49 28.56
C GLU A 12 -9.49 6.02 28.62
N SER A 13 -9.74 6.74 27.54
CA SER A 13 -9.50 8.17 27.43
C SER A 13 -10.62 8.99 28.06
N LEU A 14 -10.24 10.05 28.81
CA LEU A 14 -11.16 10.94 29.53
C LEU A 14 -11.64 12.11 28.66
N SER A 15 -10.96 12.39 27.58
CA SER A 15 -11.25 13.49 26.64
C SER A 15 -10.70 13.20 25.24
N ILE A 16 -11.15 13.96 24.23
CA ILE A 16 -10.61 13.89 22.88
C ILE A 16 -9.11 14.24 22.86
N ASN A 17 -8.68 15.17 23.66
CA ASN A 17 -7.26 15.54 23.75
C ASN A 17 -6.42 14.40 24.33
N ASP A 18 -6.91 13.74 25.38
CA ASP A 18 -6.27 12.58 25.99
C ASP A 18 -6.20 11.40 25.00
N TYR A 19 -7.32 11.11 24.33
CA TYR A 19 -7.35 10.12 23.24
C TYR A 19 -6.33 10.44 22.15
N SER A 20 -6.31 11.68 21.66
CA SER A 20 -5.41 12.07 20.58
C SER A 20 -3.94 11.90 20.95
N LYS A 21 -3.57 12.26 22.19
CA LYS A 21 -2.22 12.05 22.70
C LYS A 21 -1.88 10.58 22.78
N SER A 22 -2.73 9.77 23.39
CA SER A 22 -2.51 8.33 23.56
C SER A 22 -2.45 7.61 22.20
N TYR A 23 -3.24 8.04 21.22
CA TYR A 23 -3.18 7.54 19.86
C TYR A 23 -1.84 7.85 19.16
N ILE A 24 -1.35 9.09 19.28
CA ILE A 24 -0.05 9.51 18.73
C ILE A 24 1.09 8.72 19.38
N ASP A 25 1.07 8.55 20.70
CA ASP A 25 2.07 7.77 21.44
C ASP A 25 2.07 6.29 20.97
N TYR A 26 0.89 5.71 20.80
CA TYR A 26 0.73 4.36 20.26
C TYR A 26 1.25 4.25 18.83
N LEU A 27 0.88 5.17 17.94
CA LEU A 27 1.37 5.20 16.55
C LEU A 27 2.90 5.30 16.52
N THR A 28 3.49 6.15 17.35
CA THR A 28 4.93 6.29 17.50
C THR A 28 5.58 4.96 17.92
N SER A 29 4.97 4.26 18.89
CA SER A 29 5.46 2.95 19.33
C SER A 29 5.41 1.89 18.21
N VAL A 30 4.35 1.89 17.39
CA VAL A 30 4.22 1.00 16.22
C VAL A 30 5.31 1.31 15.20
N LEU A 31 5.52 2.58 14.86
CA LEU A 31 6.56 2.98 13.91
C LEU A 31 7.96 2.59 14.40
N ASN A 32 8.25 2.77 15.68
CA ASN A 32 9.53 2.40 16.29
C ASN A 32 9.73 0.87 16.38
N SER A 33 8.69 0.06 16.22
CA SER A 33 8.79 -1.40 16.20
C SER A 33 9.11 -1.99 14.83
N ILE A 34 9.10 -1.16 13.78
CA ILE A 34 9.43 -1.61 12.42
C ILE A 34 10.92 -1.95 12.36
N ALA A 35 11.24 -3.14 11.88
CA ALA A 35 12.62 -3.52 11.64
C ALA A 35 13.18 -2.73 10.45
N LEU A 36 14.24 -1.96 10.67
CA LEU A 36 14.83 -1.14 9.61
C LEU A 36 15.42 -1.99 8.48
N SER A 37 15.83 -3.23 8.79
CA SER A 37 16.26 -4.22 7.79
C SER A 37 15.16 -4.56 6.78
N ASP A 38 13.90 -4.61 7.21
CA ASP A 38 12.78 -4.92 6.30
C ASP A 38 12.55 -3.76 5.32
N ILE A 39 12.79 -2.51 5.78
CA ILE A 39 12.73 -1.33 4.91
C ILE A 39 13.89 -1.37 3.91
N GLU A 40 15.10 -1.72 4.36
CA GLU A 40 16.27 -1.84 3.50
C GLU A 40 16.04 -2.89 2.42
N GLU A 41 15.61 -4.10 2.80
CA GLU A 41 15.29 -5.18 1.86
C GLU A 41 14.22 -4.77 0.84
N PHE A 42 13.16 -4.09 1.29
CA PHE A 42 12.12 -3.56 0.40
C PHE A 42 12.69 -2.59 -0.64
N VAL A 43 13.55 -1.67 -0.22
CA VAL A 43 14.21 -0.71 -1.13
C VAL A 43 15.12 -1.43 -2.12
N GLU A 44 15.90 -2.41 -1.67
CA GLU A 44 16.77 -3.21 -2.53
C GLU A 44 15.99 -3.96 -3.61
N VAL A 45 14.86 -4.58 -3.27
CA VAL A 45 13.97 -5.27 -4.23
C VAL A 45 13.45 -4.30 -5.30
N LEU A 46 13.07 -3.08 -4.93
CA LEU A 46 12.64 -2.05 -5.89
C LEU A 46 13.79 -1.63 -6.81
N LEU A 47 14.99 -1.43 -6.27
CA LEU A 47 16.17 -1.05 -7.05
C LEU A 47 16.58 -2.17 -8.01
N GLU A 48 16.57 -3.42 -7.58
CA GLU A 48 16.83 -4.57 -8.44
C GLU A 48 15.80 -4.71 -9.57
N ALA A 49 14.51 -4.52 -9.27
CA ALA A 49 13.46 -4.53 -10.29
C ALA A 49 13.71 -3.45 -11.34
N ARG A 50 14.11 -2.24 -10.91
CA ARG A 50 14.50 -1.15 -11.78
C ARG A 50 15.69 -1.53 -12.66
N GLU A 51 16.74 -2.11 -12.08
CA GLU A 51 17.94 -2.52 -12.81
C GLU A 51 17.62 -3.55 -13.91
N ARG A 52 16.74 -4.48 -13.62
CA ARG A 52 16.26 -5.50 -14.60
C ARG A 52 15.23 -4.95 -15.60
N GLY A 53 14.71 -3.73 -15.41
CA GLY A 53 13.59 -3.20 -16.18
C GLY A 53 12.27 -3.93 -15.95
N SER A 54 12.15 -4.60 -14.82
CA SER A 54 10.94 -5.33 -14.44
C SER A 54 9.79 -4.38 -14.04
N SER A 55 8.55 -4.83 -14.24
CA SER A 55 7.38 -4.11 -13.75
C SER A 55 7.17 -4.36 -12.25
N ILE A 56 6.73 -3.33 -11.54
CA ILE A 56 6.37 -3.35 -10.12
C ILE A 56 4.88 -3.05 -10.03
N PHE A 57 4.10 -3.99 -9.50
CA PHE A 57 2.66 -3.84 -9.38
C PHE A 57 2.25 -3.57 -7.93
N PHE A 58 1.48 -2.50 -7.74
CA PHE A 58 0.87 -2.17 -6.46
C PHE A 58 -0.61 -2.50 -6.50
N ILE A 59 -1.08 -3.18 -5.46
CA ILE A 59 -2.47 -3.62 -5.30
C ILE A 59 -2.98 -3.29 -3.90
N GLY A 60 -4.27 -3.12 -3.77
CA GLY A 60 -4.91 -2.87 -2.48
C GLY A 60 -6.42 -2.67 -2.62
N ASN A 61 -7.11 -2.70 -1.50
CA ASN A 61 -8.55 -2.47 -1.42
C ASN A 61 -8.86 -1.25 -0.56
N GLY A 62 -9.90 -0.51 -0.87
CA GLY A 62 -10.33 0.66 -0.10
C GLY A 62 -9.21 1.69 0.07
N GLY A 63 -8.87 2.03 1.31
CA GLY A 63 -7.76 2.95 1.60
C GLY A 63 -6.41 2.47 1.08
N SER A 64 -6.17 1.15 1.08
CA SER A 64 -4.95 0.56 0.52
C SER A 64 -4.89 0.67 -1.00
N ALA A 65 -6.03 0.72 -1.71
CA ALA A 65 -6.06 1.00 -3.15
C ALA A 65 -5.59 2.43 -3.43
N ALA A 66 -6.06 3.41 -2.64
CA ALA A 66 -5.59 4.80 -2.74
C ALA A 66 -4.09 4.91 -2.46
N THR A 67 -3.59 4.17 -1.46
CA THR A 67 -2.14 4.09 -1.16
C THR A 67 -1.37 3.46 -2.32
N ALA A 68 -1.86 2.36 -2.91
CA ALA A 68 -1.24 1.68 -4.05
C ALA A 68 -1.10 2.62 -5.26
N SER A 69 -2.16 3.37 -5.58
CA SER A 69 -2.16 4.35 -6.67
C SER A 69 -1.19 5.49 -6.43
N HIS A 70 -1.19 6.06 -5.22
CA HIS A 70 -0.29 7.14 -4.86
C HIS A 70 1.17 6.69 -4.86
N PHE A 71 1.44 5.52 -4.30
CA PHE A 71 2.78 4.95 -4.23
C PHE A 71 3.34 4.61 -5.62
N ALA A 72 2.51 4.04 -6.52
CA ALA A 72 2.90 3.83 -7.91
C ALA A 72 3.29 5.12 -8.61
N ASN A 73 2.52 6.22 -8.41
CA ASN A 73 2.86 7.54 -8.94
C ASN A 73 4.18 8.06 -8.37
N ASP A 74 4.39 7.98 -7.07
CA ASP A 74 5.61 8.50 -6.44
C ASP A 74 6.85 7.75 -6.92
N ILE A 75 6.77 6.44 -7.08
CA ILE A 75 7.87 5.62 -7.56
C ILE A 75 8.11 5.81 -9.07
N ALA A 76 7.05 5.81 -9.90
CA ALA A 76 7.21 5.90 -11.36
C ALA A 76 7.56 7.33 -11.84
N ILE A 77 6.84 8.32 -11.34
CA ILE A 77 6.93 9.71 -11.81
C ILE A 77 7.68 10.60 -10.80
N GLY A 78 7.38 10.45 -9.51
CA GLY A 78 7.93 11.29 -8.44
C GLY A 78 9.45 11.20 -8.32
N THR A 79 10.06 10.06 -8.64
CA THR A 79 11.52 9.88 -8.63
C THR A 79 12.25 10.63 -9.74
N ARG A 80 11.54 11.04 -10.81
CA ARG A 80 12.07 11.78 -11.97
C ARG A 80 13.28 11.13 -12.64
N THR A 81 13.37 9.81 -12.65
CA THR A 81 14.49 9.04 -13.20
C THR A 81 14.16 8.51 -14.61
N TYR A 82 13.91 9.41 -15.56
CA TYR A 82 13.36 9.08 -16.89
C TYR A 82 14.28 8.27 -17.80
N GLU A 83 15.59 8.35 -17.62
CA GLU A 83 16.54 7.54 -18.42
C GLU A 83 16.47 6.05 -18.03
N LYS A 84 16.24 5.77 -16.77
CA LYS A 84 16.03 4.42 -16.24
C LYS A 84 14.90 4.45 -15.22
N PRO A 85 13.64 4.50 -15.68
CA PRO A 85 12.51 4.69 -14.80
C PRO A 85 12.18 3.43 -14.01
N PHE A 86 11.53 3.60 -12.87
CA PHE A 86 10.78 2.53 -12.24
C PHE A 86 9.49 2.29 -13.05
N ARG A 87 9.25 1.08 -13.45
CA ARG A 87 8.01 0.68 -14.14
C ARG A 87 6.94 0.28 -13.11
N ALA A 88 6.57 1.24 -12.28
CA ALA A 88 5.59 1.04 -11.21
C ALA A 88 4.16 1.33 -11.72
N ILE A 89 3.25 0.41 -11.46
CA ILE A 89 1.87 0.41 -11.96
C ILE A 89 0.94 0.05 -10.81
N SER A 90 -0.11 0.83 -10.60
CA SER A 90 -1.22 0.43 -9.74
C SER A 90 -2.27 -0.34 -10.55
N LEU A 91 -2.69 -1.51 -10.06
CA LEU A 91 -3.81 -2.25 -10.62
C LEU A 91 -5.17 -1.83 -10.04
N CYS A 92 -5.17 -0.75 -9.24
CA CYS A 92 -6.37 -0.21 -8.61
C CYS A 92 -7.03 0.92 -9.42
N ASP A 93 -6.40 1.39 -10.51
CA ASP A 93 -6.79 2.65 -11.16
C ASP A 93 -7.82 2.47 -12.26
N ASN A 94 -7.90 1.28 -12.88
CA ASN A 94 -8.87 1.04 -13.95
C ASN A 94 -10.18 0.49 -13.38
N GLN A 95 -11.09 1.38 -13.01
CA GLN A 95 -12.38 1.02 -12.44
C GLN A 95 -13.22 0.14 -13.39
N ALA A 96 -13.14 0.36 -14.71
CA ALA A 96 -13.89 -0.45 -15.67
C ALA A 96 -13.41 -1.90 -15.67
N VAL A 97 -12.10 -2.13 -15.64
CA VAL A 97 -11.52 -3.48 -15.56
C VAL A 97 -11.88 -4.16 -14.23
N ILE A 98 -11.70 -3.45 -13.11
CA ILE A 98 -12.01 -3.99 -11.78
C ILE A 98 -13.48 -4.40 -11.67
N THR A 99 -14.38 -3.52 -12.11
CA THR A 99 -15.83 -3.78 -11.98
C THR A 99 -16.32 -4.85 -12.94
N ALA A 100 -15.74 -4.95 -14.16
CA ALA A 100 -16.05 -6.01 -15.10
C ALA A 100 -15.63 -7.38 -14.56
N ILE A 101 -14.38 -7.53 -14.14
CA ILE A 101 -13.89 -8.79 -13.57
C ILE A 101 -14.70 -9.17 -12.31
N ALA A 102 -14.94 -8.22 -11.42
CA ALA A 102 -15.71 -8.48 -10.20
C ALA A 102 -17.14 -8.94 -10.49
N ASN A 103 -17.77 -8.45 -11.56
CA ASN A 103 -19.12 -8.84 -11.97
C ASN A 103 -19.17 -10.20 -12.66
N ASP A 104 -18.18 -10.49 -13.51
CA ASP A 104 -18.22 -11.64 -14.41
C ASP A 104 -17.55 -12.88 -13.78
N ASP A 105 -16.47 -12.71 -13.03
CA ASP A 105 -15.62 -13.79 -12.54
C ASP A 105 -15.45 -13.82 -11.01
N GLY A 106 -15.83 -12.74 -10.32
CA GLY A 106 -15.71 -12.59 -8.87
C GLY A 106 -14.66 -11.58 -8.43
N TYR A 107 -14.89 -11.00 -7.25
CA TYR A 107 -14.03 -9.96 -6.70
C TYR A 107 -12.60 -10.44 -6.40
N GLU A 108 -12.42 -11.71 -6.07
CA GLU A 108 -11.12 -12.34 -5.81
C GLU A 108 -10.21 -12.36 -7.03
N GLU A 109 -10.76 -12.22 -8.24
CA GLU A 109 -10.03 -12.28 -9.50
C GLU A 109 -9.57 -10.91 -10.02
N ILE A 110 -9.96 -9.81 -9.38
CA ILE A 110 -9.71 -8.45 -9.89
C ILE A 110 -8.24 -8.10 -10.13
N PHE A 111 -7.31 -8.71 -9.39
CA PHE A 111 -5.88 -8.48 -9.57
C PHE A 111 -5.21 -9.62 -10.34
N SER A 112 -5.58 -10.86 -10.08
CA SER A 112 -5.01 -12.05 -10.73
C SER A 112 -5.17 -12.00 -12.26
N GLN A 113 -6.35 -11.65 -12.76
CA GLN A 113 -6.60 -11.55 -14.20
C GLN A 113 -5.84 -10.39 -14.86
N GLN A 114 -5.71 -9.25 -14.17
CA GLN A 114 -4.89 -8.16 -14.69
C GLN A 114 -3.41 -8.58 -14.80
N LEU A 115 -2.88 -9.29 -13.81
CA LEU A 115 -1.50 -9.79 -13.84
C LEU A 115 -1.28 -10.79 -14.96
N GLN A 116 -2.23 -11.69 -15.26
CA GLN A 116 -2.13 -12.65 -16.37
C GLN A 116 -1.96 -11.97 -17.74
N VAL A 117 -2.49 -10.76 -17.90
CA VAL A 117 -2.38 -9.99 -19.15
C VAL A 117 -1.09 -9.16 -19.20
N LEU A 118 -0.55 -8.76 -18.05
CA LEU A 118 0.56 -7.80 -17.95
C LEU A 118 1.93 -8.47 -17.77
N LEU A 119 1.97 -9.74 -17.40
CA LEU A 119 3.17 -10.56 -17.23
C LEU A 119 3.43 -11.42 -18.44
#